data_66ea3b8ac744fa0fb4f08adeaaf33f8b
#
_entry.id   66ea3b8ac744fa0fb4f08adeaaf33f8b
#
_cell.length_a   1.000
_cell.length_b   1.000
_cell.length_c   1.000
_cell.angle_alpha   90.00
_cell.angle_beta   90.00
_cell.angle_gamma   90.00
#
_symmetry.space_group_name_H-M   'P 1'
#
loop_
_entity.id
_entity.type
_entity.pdbx_description
1 polymer ?
#
loop_
_entity_poly.entity_id
_entity_poly.type
_entity_poly.pdbx_seq_one_letter_code
_entity_poly.pdbx_strand_id
1 'polypeptide(L)'
;RMYDAQLFAVYLPRDNAALRLLDPASAFVPQNFGNGSDDKFAFDAIRNRNFRYMANTILNAGYVQFDNKLSDGLRVVWGLRVEDFDQLVGSVKKWDPRHTYSRVTDFLPGVNATLKLTQKANLRLTASQTVIRPELRELSALNIYDFELNASVSGNPALKRTKITNTDLRYELYPSAGEMFTVGIFYKNFDNPIESIFQEGAGGSSLFSFQNVSKATAYGFEIEGRKKLTKRF
;
A
#
# COMPACT_ATOMS: atom_id res chain seq x y z
N ARG A 1 12.80 9.43 2.42
CA ARG A 1 12.82 8.72 3.72
C ARG A 1 13.82 7.58 3.65
N MET A 2 14.53 7.34 4.74
CA MET A 2 15.50 6.24 4.88
C MET A 2 15.04 5.32 6.01
N TYR A 3 15.12 4.03 5.79
CA TYR A 3 14.72 2.99 6.73
C TYR A 3 15.87 1.99 6.91
N ASP A 4 16.08 1.52 8.13
CA ASP A 4 16.93 0.38 8.47
C ASP A 4 16.10 -0.58 9.32
N ALA A 5 15.91 -1.80 8.85
CA ALA A 5 15.11 -2.80 9.52
C ALA A 5 15.97 -4.03 9.79
N GLN A 6 15.92 -4.53 11.02
CA GLN A 6 16.65 -5.71 11.45
C GLN A 6 15.78 -6.55 12.39
N LEU A 7 15.82 -7.87 12.25
CA LEU A 7 15.16 -8.78 13.17
C LEU A 7 16.05 -9.06 14.37
N PHE A 8 15.40 -9.20 15.52
CA PHE A 8 16.01 -9.64 16.78
C PHE A 8 15.42 -10.98 17.18
N ALA A 9 16.18 -11.75 17.93
CA ALA A 9 15.74 -13.02 18.48
C ALA A 9 16.08 -13.12 19.97
N VAL A 10 15.30 -13.91 20.68
CA VAL A 10 15.63 -14.37 22.01
C VAL A 10 16.37 -15.70 21.87
N TYR A 11 17.62 -15.71 22.32
CA TYR A 11 18.44 -16.93 22.33
C TYR A 11 18.27 -17.63 23.67
N LEU A 12 18.07 -18.94 23.60
CA LEU A 12 17.89 -19.77 24.79
C LEU A 12 19.20 -19.91 25.57
N PRO A 13 19.14 -19.90 26.91
CA PRO A 13 20.32 -20.15 27.75
C PRO A 13 20.88 -21.56 27.47
N ARG A 14 22.20 -21.66 27.33
CA ARG A 14 22.86 -22.95 27.06
C ARG A 14 23.01 -23.79 28.33
N ASP A 15 23.41 -23.14 29.41
CA ASP A 15 23.81 -23.79 30.65
C ASP A 15 22.73 -23.77 31.76
N ASN A 16 21.51 -23.35 31.43
CA ASN A 16 20.38 -23.31 32.36
C ASN A 16 19.14 -24.00 31.76
N ALA A 17 19.08 -25.32 31.90
CA ALA A 17 17.94 -26.11 31.43
C ALA A 17 16.64 -25.78 32.20
N ALA A 18 16.73 -25.42 33.49
CA ALA A 18 15.55 -25.09 34.29
C ALA A 18 14.86 -23.83 33.79
N LEU A 19 15.63 -22.82 33.37
CA LEU A 19 15.08 -21.58 32.79
C LEU A 19 14.36 -21.80 31.46
N ARG A 20 14.81 -22.77 30.66
CA ARG A 20 14.16 -23.15 29.39
C ARG A 20 12.83 -23.87 29.53
N LEU A 21 12.57 -24.43 30.72
CA LEU A 21 11.36 -25.19 31.03
C LEU A 21 10.27 -24.37 31.75
N LEU A 22 10.56 -23.11 32.04
CA LEU A 22 9.58 -22.21 32.67
C LEU A 22 8.48 -21.87 31.65
N ASP A 23 7.29 -21.58 32.17
CA ASP A 23 6.24 -20.98 31.35
C ASP A 23 6.67 -19.59 30.84
N PRO A 24 6.14 -19.10 29.71
CA PRO A 24 6.59 -17.86 29.12
C PRO A 24 6.49 -16.63 30.04
N ALA A 25 5.47 -16.56 30.91
CA ALA A 25 5.28 -15.42 31.80
C ALA A 25 6.37 -15.38 32.91
N SER A 26 6.82 -16.54 33.36
CA SER A 26 7.89 -16.67 34.34
C SER A 26 9.28 -16.63 33.70
N ALA A 27 9.42 -17.08 32.47
CA ALA A 27 10.67 -17.10 31.74
C ALA A 27 11.11 -15.70 31.29
N PHE A 28 10.20 -14.91 30.68
CA PHE A 28 10.50 -13.62 30.04
C PHE A 28 10.39 -12.45 31.03
N VAL A 29 11.08 -12.54 32.15
CA VAL A 29 11.22 -11.46 33.14
C VAL A 29 12.63 -10.84 33.06
N PRO A 30 12.82 -9.55 33.37
CA PRO A 30 14.10 -8.85 33.18
C PRO A 30 15.32 -9.53 33.77
N GLN A 31 15.17 -10.14 34.95
CA GLN A 31 16.27 -10.82 35.68
C GLN A 31 16.79 -12.06 34.93
N ASN A 32 15.99 -12.67 34.06
CA ASN A 32 16.35 -13.83 33.29
C ASN A 32 17.08 -13.49 32.00
N PHE A 33 17.23 -12.21 31.67
CA PHE A 33 17.98 -11.74 30.52
C PHE A 33 19.36 -11.22 30.91
N GLY A 34 20.37 -11.57 30.08
CA GLY A 34 21.74 -11.07 30.26
C GLY A 34 22.58 -11.37 29.04
N ASN A 35 22.96 -10.33 28.29
CA ASN A 35 23.81 -10.50 27.12
C ASN A 35 25.22 -10.89 27.53
N GLY A 36 25.73 -11.97 26.93
CA GLY A 36 27.06 -12.51 27.20
C GLY A 36 27.14 -13.54 28.33
N SER A 37 26.02 -14.02 28.84
CA SER A 37 25.93 -15.06 29.87
C SER A 37 25.22 -16.28 29.28
N ASP A 38 25.82 -17.48 29.39
CA ASP A 38 25.28 -18.72 28.84
C ASP A 38 24.13 -19.32 29.69
N ASP A 39 23.94 -18.79 30.92
CA ASP A 39 22.90 -19.21 31.87
C ASP A 39 21.59 -18.40 31.76
N LYS A 40 21.55 -17.34 30.94
CA LYS A 40 20.40 -16.44 30.78
C LYS A 40 19.92 -16.37 29.32
N PHE A 41 18.69 -15.89 29.12
CA PHE A 41 18.23 -15.50 27.79
C PHE A 41 19.04 -14.31 27.27
N ALA A 42 19.40 -14.36 26.00
CA ALA A 42 20.00 -13.22 25.33
C ALA A 42 19.03 -12.66 24.30
N PHE A 43 18.84 -11.34 24.27
CA PHE A 43 18.09 -10.64 23.23
C PHE A 43 19.09 -9.92 22.34
N ASP A 44 19.31 -10.43 21.14
CA ASP A 44 20.31 -9.89 20.22
C ASP A 44 19.81 -9.91 18.77
N ALA A 45 20.44 -9.10 17.96
CA ALA A 45 20.18 -9.03 16.54
C ALA A 45 20.53 -10.33 15.83
N ILE A 46 19.65 -10.76 14.93
CA ILE A 46 19.96 -11.89 14.05
C ILE A 46 21.01 -11.43 13.04
N ARG A 47 22.23 -11.98 13.14
CA ARG A 47 23.39 -11.57 12.32
C ARG A 47 23.35 -12.00 10.85
N ASN A 48 22.31 -12.72 10.44
CA ASN A 48 22.15 -13.13 9.05
C ASN A 48 21.66 -11.95 8.20
N ARG A 49 22.32 -11.72 7.07
CA ARG A 49 21.97 -10.65 6.11
C ARG A 49 20.54 -10.71 5.60
N ASN A 50 19.95 -11.89 5.55
CA ASN A 50 18.58 -12.09 5.06
C ASN A 50 17.51 -11.54 6.02
N PHE A 51 17.88 -11.22 7.25
CA PHE A 51 17.01 -10.63 8.27
C PHE A 51 17.28 -9.14 8.52
N ARG A 52 17.95 -8.50 7.57
CA ARG A 52 18.22 -7.07 7.59
C ARG A 52 18.11 -6.48 6.21
N TYR A 53 17.44 -5.33 6.09
CA TYR A 53 17.45 -4.53 4.87
C TYR A 53 17.49 -3.05 5.20
N MET A 54 18.04 -2.26 4.30
CA MET A 54 17.88 -0.82 4.28
C MET A 54 16.98 -0.43 3.11
N ALA A 55 16.29 0.68 3.24
CA ALA A 55 15.50 1.22 2.16
C ALA A 55 15.55 2.75 2.14
N ASN A 56 15.51 3.31 0.95
CA ASN A 56 15.45 4.75 0.73
C ASN A 56 14.43 5.04 -0.36
N THR A 57 13.57 6.04 -0.12
CA THR A 57 12.62 6.53 -1.12
C THR A 57 12.70 8.04 -1.22
N ILE A 58 12.76 8.54 -2.46
CA ILE A 58 12.70 9.96 -2.78
C ILE A 58 11.57 10.16 -3.79
N LEU A 59 10.65 11.06 -3.48
CA LEU A 59 9.58 11.48 -4.37
C LEU A 59 9.67 12.99 -4.59
N ASN A 60 9.92 13.37 -5.83
CA ASN A 60 9.78 14.74 -6.30
C ASN A 60 8.52 14.84 -7.15
N ALA A 61 7.68 15.82 -6.88
CA ALA A 61 6.42 15.97 -7.61
C ALA A 61 6.06 17.42 -7.82
N GLY A 62 5.46 17.68 -8.99
CA GLY A 62 4.88 18.98 -9.33
C GLY A 62 3.58 18.76 -10.10
N TYR A 63 2.69 19.76 -10.08
CA TYR A 63 1.47 19.71 -10.85
C TYR A 63 1.08 21.08 -11.38
N VAL A 64 0.31 21.06 -12.48
CA VAL A 64 -0.42 22.22 -13.00
C VAL A 64 -1.88 21.86 -13.16
N GLN A 65 -2.76 22.79 -12.85
CA GLN A 65 -4.21 22.62 -12.96
C GLN A 65 -4.83 23.87 -13.55
N PHE A 66 -5.79 23.66 -14.43
CA PHE A 66 -6.59 24.70 -15.05
C PHE A 66 -8.07 24.49 -14.73
N ASP A 67 -8.77 25.56 -14.45
CA ASP A 67 -10.21 25.60 -14.19
C ASP A 67 -10.87 26.53 -15.20
N ASN A 68 -11.61 25.95 -16.14
CA ASN A 68 -12.17 26.65 -17.26
C ASN A 68 -13.70 26.56 -17.24
N LYS A 69 -14.37 27.70 -17.18
CA LYS A 69 -15.79 27.82 -17.47
C LYS A 69 -15.95 28.01 -18.98
N LEU A 70 -16.22 26.92 -19.71
CA LEU A 70 -16.34 26.94 -21.17
C LEU A 70 -17.68 27.54 -21.64
N SER A 71 -18.72 27.40 -20.80
CA SER A 71 -20.03 28.03 -20.99
C SER A 71 -20.73 28.19 -19.63
N ASP A 72 -21.93 28.76 -19.60
CA ASP A 72 -22.71 28.85 -18.35
C ASP A 72 -23.15 27.50 -17.80
N GLY A 73 -23.20 26.50 -18.68
CA GLY A 73 -23.54 25.11 -18.33
C GLY A 73 -22.35 24.17 -18.18
N LEU A 74 -21.16 24.51 -18.71
CA LEU A 74 -20.03 23.59 -18.76
C LEU A 74 -18.78 24.16 -18.10
N ARG A 75 -18.33 23.50 -17.03
CA ARG A 75 -17.06 23.75 -16.35
C ARG A 75 -16.15 22.53 -16.49
N VAL A 76 -14.91 22.75 -16.86
CA VAL A 76 -13.90 21.70 -16.99
C VAL A 76 -12.67 22.06 -16.16
N VAL A 77 -12.33 21.20 -15.22
CA VAL A 77 -11.10 21.26 -14.44
C VAL A 77 -10.18 20.14 -14.96
N TRP A 78 -8.99 20.48 -15.40
CA TRP A 78 -8.04 19.51 -15.92
C TRP A 78 -6.63 19.88 -15.51
N GLY A 79 -5.74 18.88 -15.50
CA GLY A 79 -4.37 19.11 -15.09
C GLY A 79 -3.49 17.90 -15.32
N LEU A 80 -2.22 18.11 -15.04
CA LEU A 80 -1.18 17.11 -15.11
C LEU A 80 -0.33 17.18 -13.85
N ARG A 81 -0.14 16.04 -13.20
CA ARG A 81 0.83 15.85 -12.14
C ARG A 81 1.98 15.00 -12.67
N VAL A 82 3.20 15.42 -12.40
CA VAL A 82 4.42 14.66 -12.73
C VAL A 82 5.10 14.26 -11.44
N GLU A 83 5.47 12.98 -11.35
CA GLU A 83 6.17 12.41 -10.19
C GLU A 83 7.45 11.73 -10.65
N ASP A 84 8.59 12.12 -10.12
CA ASP A 84 9.87 11.42 -10.23
C ASP A 84 10.11 10.67 -8.92
N PHE A 85 10.02 9.36 -8.99
CA PHE A 85 10.11 8.46 -7.84
C PHE A 85 11.35 7.60 -7.94
N ASP A 86 12.18 7.65 -6.91
CA ASP A 86 13.41 6.89 -6.74
C ASP A 86 13.29 6.01 -5.51
N GLN A 87 13.55 4.72 -5.65
CA GLN A 87 13.42 3.74 -4.58
C GLN A 87 14.56 2.73 -4.62
N LEU A 88 15.25 2.58 -3.49
CA LEU A 88 16.25 1.56 -3.24
C LEU A 88 15.80 0.70 -2.05
N VAL A 89 15.85 -0.62 -2.20
CA VAL A 89 15.53 -1.56 -1.12
C VAL A 89 16.57 -2.67 -1.08
N GLY A 90 16.89 -3.15 0.11
CA GLY A 90 17.74 -4.30 0.39
C GLY A 90 19.20 -3.93 0.61
N SER A 91 19.96 -3.63 -0.41
CA SER A 91 21.38 -3.32 -0.31
C SER A 91 21.78 -2.19 -1.27
N VAL A 92 22.69 -1.34 -0.85
CA VAL A 92 23.33 -0.32 -1.74
C VAL A 92 24.28 -0.95 -2.75
N LYS A 93 24.77 -2.16 -2.49
CA LYS A 93 25.71 -2.85 -3.38
C LYS A 93 24.98 -3.50 -4.53
N LYS A 94 25.19 -3.04 -5.75
CA LYS A 94 24.48 -3.51 -6.97
C LYS A 94 24.68 -5.01 -7.26
N TRP A 95 25.75 -5.62 -6.78
CA TRP A 95 26.02 -7.05 -6.95
C TRP A 95 25.34 -7.93 -5.89
N ASP A 96 24.76 -7.34 -4.84
CA ASP A 96 24.03 -8.07 -3.80
C ASP A 96 22.67 -8.50 -4.37
N PRO A 97 22.29 -9.79 -4.29
CA PRO A 97 21.01 -10.27 -4.80
C PRO A 97 19.76 -9.59 -4.19
N ARG A 98 19.94 -8.95 -3.04
CA ARG A 98 18.86 -8.20 -2.37
C ARG A 98 18.73 -6.76 -2.86
N HIS A 99 19.65 -6.30 -3.75
CA HIS A 99 19.59 -4.95 -4.30
C HIS A 99 18.41 -4.82 -5.25
N THR A 100 17.47 -3.97 -4.89
CA THR A 100 16.36 -3.58 -5.74
C THR A 100 16.36 -2.07 -5.89
N TYR A 101 16.50 -1.60 -7.12
CA TYR A 101 16.52 -0.19 -7.44
C TYR A 101 15.54 0.10 -8.56
N SER A 102 14.70 1.11 -8.37
CA SER A 102 13.75 1.59 -9.37
C SER A 102 13.71 3.11 -9.35
N ARG A 103 13.88 3.73 -10.50
CA ARG A 103 13.59 5.15 -10.72
C ARG A 103 12.63 5.30 -11.87
N VAL A 104 11.52 5.98 -11.64
CA VAL A 104 10.44 6.11 -12.61
C VAL A 104 9.83 7.49 -12.55
N THR A 105 9.62 8.08 -13.73
CA THR A 105 8.82 9.30 -13.88
C THR A 105 7.42 8.93 -14.37
N ASP A 106 6.40 9.34 -13.63
CA ASP A 106 5.00 9.11 -13.93
C ASP A 106 4.32 10.43 -14.31
N PHE A 107 3.56 10.40 -15.42
CA PHE A 107 2.67 11.47 -15.86
C PHE A 107 1.24 11.07 -15.51
N LEU A 108 0.59 11.85 -14.66
CA LEU A 108 -0.70 11.56 -14.05
C LEU A 108 -1.71 12.64 -14.45
N PRO A 109 -2.31 12.54 -15.66
CA PRO A 109 -3.35 13.47 -16.08
C PRO A 109 -4.64 13.26 -15.30
N GLY A 110 -5.42 14.33 -15.17
CA GLY A 110 -6.76 14.29 -14.60
C GLY A 110 -7.66 15.31 -15.25
N VAL A 111 -8.92 14.95 -15.42
CA VAL A 111 -9.97 15.84 -15.93
C VAL A 111 -11.27 15.59 -15.16
N ASN A 112 -11.98 16.66 -14.87
CA ASN A 112 -13.31 16.66 -14.27
C ASN A 112 -14.17 17.67 -15.04
N ALA A 113 -15.16 17.19 -15.78
CA ALA A 113 -16.13 17.99 -16.51
C ALA A 113 -17.47 17.96 -15.77
N THR A 114 -18.03 19.13 -15.50
CA THR A 114 -19.35 19.28 -14.89
C THR A 114 -20.27 20.02 -15.85
N LEU A 115 -21.31 19.33 -16.30
CA LEU A 115 -22.36 19.87 -17.15
C LEU A 115 -23.62 20.11 -16.31
N LYS A 116 -24.06 21.36 -16.23
CA LYS A 116 -25.34 21.72 -15.64
C LYS A 116 -26.46 21.38 -16.61
N LEU A 117 -27.25 20.36 -16.29
CA LEU A 117 -28.42 19.99 -17.08
C LEU A 117 -29.62 20.89 -16.80
N THR A 118 -29.77 21.26 -15.52
CA THR A 118 -30.78 22.22 -15.03
C THR A 118 -30.22 23.03 -13.86
N GLN A 119 -31.00 23.93 -13.27
CA GLN A 119 -30.59 24.64 -12.04
C GLN A 119 -30.41 23.72 -10.82
N LYS A 120 -30.95 22.48 -10.90
CA LYS A 120 -30.94 21.49 -9.80
C LYS A 120 -30.23 20.18 -10.17
N ALA A 121 -29.77 20.02 -11.40
CA ALA A 121 -29.18 18.77 -11.86
C ALA A 121 -27.89 18.99 -12.62
N ASN A 122 -26.89 18.19 -12.30
CA ASN A 122 -25.59 18.16 -12.95
C ASN A 122 -25.28 16.75 -13.46
N LEU A 123 -24.52 16.70 -14.54
CA LEU A 123 -23.84 15.49 -15.00
C LEU A 123 -22.33 15.76 -14.85
N ARG A 124 -21.64 14.84 -14.17
CA ARG A 124 -20.20 14.94 -13.94
C ARG A 124 -19.49 13.76 -14.57
N LEU A 125 -18.45 14.05 -15.36
CA LEU A 125 -17.51 13.07 -15.91
C LEU A 125 -16.14 13.33 -15.30
N THR A 126 -15.52 12.28 -14.77
CA THR A 126 -14.15 12.34 -14.24
C THR A 126 -13.31 11.26 -14.92
N ALA A 127 -12.10 11.61 -15.35
CA ALA A 127 -11.12 10.64 -15.80
C ALA A 127 -9.74 11.02 -15.24
N SER A 128 -8.99 10.03 -14.75
CA SER A 128 -7.65 10.27 -14.19
C SER A 128 -6.76 9.05 -14.27
N GLN A 129 -5.45 9.29 -14.24
CA GLN A 129 -4.45 8.24 -14.01
C GLN A 129 -3.82 8.40 -12.64
N THR A 130 -3.66 7.27 -11.94
CA THR A 130 -2.99 7.18 -10.64
C THR A 130 -2.02 6.01 -10.63
N VAL A 131 -1.14 5.96 -9.64
CA VAL A 131 -0.17 4.87 -9.48
C VAL A 131 -0.18 4.35 -8.05
N ILE A 132 0.00 3.03 -7.91
CA ILE A 132 0.34 2.36 -6.67
C ILE A 132 1.75 1.81 -6.83
N ARG A 133 2.63 2.14 -5.89
CA ARG A 133 4.01 1.65 -5.87
C ARG A 133 4.14 0.55 -4.82
N PRO A 134 4.98 -0.48 -5.09
CA PRO A 134 5.24 -1.50 -4.09
C PRO A 134 5.74 -0.86 -2.80
N GLU A 135 5.27 -1.36 -1.68
CA GLU A 135 5.78 -0.98 -0.38
C GLU A 135 7.20 -1.53 -0.17
N LEU A 136 7.97 -0.90 0.73
CA LEU A 136 9.33 -1.33 1.01
C LEU A 136 9.41 -2.78 1.48
N ARG A 137 8.41 -3.20 2.25
CA ARG A 137 8.29 -4.57 2.73
C ARG A 137 7.98 -5.57 1.61
N GLU A 138 7.13 -5.19 0.68
CA GLU A 138 6.76 -6.03 -0.46
C GLU A 138 7.93 -6.28 -1.41
N LEU A 139 8.88 -5.34 -1.50
CA LEU A 139 10.12 -5.46 -2.28
C LEU A 139 11.25 -6.15 -1.52
N SER A 140 11.17 -6.21 -0.19
CA SER A 140 12.24 -6.75 0.63
C SER A 140 12.28 -8.27 0.55
N ALA A 141 13.45 -8.85 0.25
CA ALA A 141 13.68 -10.29 0.34
C ALA A 141 13.68 -10.84 1.79
N LEU A 142 13.30 -10.00 2.76
CA LEU A 142 13.20 -10.38 4.17
C LEU A 142 12.04 -11.37 4.35
N ASN A 143 12.37 -12.55 4.89
CA ASN A 143 11.38 -13.56 5.25
C ASN A 143 11.07 -13.46 6.74
N ILE A 144 9.81 -13.21 7.09
CA ILE A 144 9.33 -13.10 8.47
C ILE A 144 8.16 -14.07 8.66
N TYR A 145 8.19 -14.80 9.76
CA TYR A 145 7.05 -15.60 10.16
C TYR A 145 5.98 -14.72 10.80
N ASP A 146 4.79 -14.80 10.23
CA ASP A 146 3.60 -14.12 10.71
C ASP A 146 2.76 -15.11 11.53
N PHE A 147 2.61 -14.84 12.82
CA PHE A 147 1.91 -15.73 13.74
C PHE A 147 0.39 -15.71 13.55
N GLU A 148 -0.17 -14.61 13.05
CA GLU A 148 -1.61 -14.51 12.78
C GLU A 148 -1.98 -15.32 11.54
N LEU A 149 -1.15 -15.25 10.52
CA LEU A 149 -1.32 -16.02 9.28
C LEU A 149 -0.81 -17.46 9.40
N ASN A 150 -0.08 -17.78 10.46
CA ASN A 150 0.63 -19.06 10.63
C ASN A 150 1.48 -19.41 9.38
N ALA A 151 2.17 -18.43 8.84
CA ALA A 151 2.87 -18.53 7.58
C ALA A 151 4.12 -17.65 7.53
N SER A 152 5.08 -18.00 6.71
CA SER A 152 6.18 -17.11 6.36
C SER A 152 5.72 -16.09 5.31
N VAL A 153 6.07 -14.83 5.49
CA VAL A 153 5.81 -13.75 4.53
C VAL A 153 7.13 -13.26 3.96
N SER A 154 7.27 -13.33 2.64
CA SER A 154 8.46 -12.87 1.91
C SER A 154 8.07 -11.87 0.83
N GLY A 155 8.80 -10.76 0.74
CA GLY A 155 8.61 -9.83 -0.36
C GLY A 155 9.17 -10.35 -1.67
N ASN A 156 8.86 -9.62 -2.75
CA ASN A 156 9.31 -9.92 -4.11
C ASN A 156 10.02 -8.71 -4.73
N PRO A 157 11.35 -8.76 -4.89
CA PRO A 157 12.13 -7.68 -5.50
C PRO A 157 11.78 -7.36 -6.96
N ALA A 158 11.07 -8.26 -7.65
CA ALA A 158 10.69 -8.09 -9.05
C ALA A 158 9.40 -7.29 -9.26
N LEU A 159 8.73 -6.85 -8.18
CA LEU A 159 7.48 -6.09 -8.27
C LEU A 159 7.64 -4.79 -9.05
N LYS A 160 6.64 -4.51 -9.86
CA LYS A 160 6.49 -3.27 -10.62
C LYS A 160 5.33 -2.47 -10.05
N ARG A 161 5.35 -1.14 -10.29
CA ARG A 161 4.22 -0.28 -9.93
C ARG A 161 2.96 -0.65 -10.72
N THR A 162 1.81 -0.49 -10.10
CA THR A 162 0.50 -0.55 -10.76
C THR A 162 0.15 0.82 -11.31
N LYS A 163 -0.30 0.89 -12.57
CA LYS A 163 -0.96 2.08 -13.13
C LYS A 163 -2.46 1.85 -13.14
N ILE A 164 -3.22 2.88 -12.74
CA ILE A 164 -4.67 2.81 -12.67
C ILE A 164 -5.25 3.91 -13.53
N THR A 165 -6.11 3.53 -14.48
CA THR A 165 -6.98 4.47 -15.18
C THR A 165 -8.35 4.43 -14.54
N ASN A 166 -8.81 5.57 -14.05
CA ASN A 166 -10.11 5.74 -13.40
C ASN A 166 -11.02 6.55 -14.33
N THR A 167 -12.28 6.13 -14.46
CA THR A 167 -13.32 6.87 -15.18
C THR A 167 -14.62 6.75 -14.42
N ASP A 168 -15.26 7.90 -14.15
CA ASP A 168 -16.50 7.99 -13.39
C ASP A 168 -17.49 8.89 -14.13
N LEU A 169 -18.75 8.47 -14.20
CA LEU A 169 -19.87 9.28 -14.67
C LEU A 169 -20.92 9.34 -13.58
N ARG A 170 -21.32 10.54 -13.16
CA ARG A 170 -22.27 10.75 -12.07
C ARG A 170 -23.35 11.75 -12.46
N TYR A 171 -24.59 11.35 -12.27
CA TYR A 171 -25.74 12.26 -12.27
C TYR A 171 -26.02 12.73 -10.85
N GLU A 172 -26.18 14.02 -10.65
CA GLU A 172 -26.45 14.65 -9.35
C GLU A 172 -27.71 15.49 -9.44
N LEU A 173 -28.66 15.26 -8.55
CA LEU A 173 -29.91 16.02 -8.43
C LEU A 173 -30.00 16.64 -7.03
N TYR A 174 -30.26 17.92 -6.97
CA TYR A 174 -30.42 18.72 -5.74
C TYR A 174 -31.82 19.32 -5.68
N PRO A 175 -32.85 18.57 -5.24
CA PRO A 175 -34.24 19.01 -5.24
C PRO A 175 -34.47 20.27 -4.41
N SER A 176 -33.86 20.31 -3.20
CA SER A 176 -33.91 21.45 -2.28
C SER A 176 -32.64 21.53 -1.42
N ALA A 177 -32.53 22.59 -0.60
CA ALA A 177 -31.37 22.75 0.30
C ALA A 177 -31.29 21.62 1.32
N GLY A 178 -30.15 20.89 1.32
CA GLY A 178 -29.93 19.73 2.19
C GLY A 178 -30.47 18.40 1.67
N GLU A 179 -31.06 18.37 0.46
CA GLU A 179 -31.49 17.15 -0.21
C GLU A 179 -30.64 16.90 -1.45
N MET A 180 -30.28 15.63 -1.66
CA MET A 180 -29.46 15.20 -2.78
C MET A 180 -29.85 13.80 -3.19
N PHE A 181 -29.84 13.55 -4.50
CA PHE A 181 -29.92 12.20 -5.07
C PHE A 181 -28.83 12.08 -6.13
N THR A 182 -28.01 11.04 -6.03
CA THR A 182 -26.96 10.79 -7.02
C THR A 182 -26.99 9.37 -7.51
N VAL A 183 -26.67 9.19 -8.79
CA VAL A 183 -26.41 7.88 -9.41
C VAL A 183 -25.10 8.00 -10.16
N GLY A 184 -24.19 7.10 -9.87
CA GLY A 184 -22.88 7.04 -10.50
C GLY A 184 -22.54 5.66 -11.03
N ILE A 185 -21.76 5.65 -12.10
CA ILE A 185 -21.09 4.44 -12.61
C ILE A 185 -19.60 4.71 -12.62
N PHE A 186 -18.79 3.71 -12.29
CA PHE A 186 -17.35 3.80 -12.34
C PHE A 186 -16.73 2.63 -13.10
N TYR A 187 -15.60 2.90 -13.70
CA TYR A 187 -14.73 1.92 -14.33
C TYR A 187 -13.27 2.20 -13.97
N LYS A 188 -12.57 1.18 -13.48
CA LYS A 188 -11.15 1.24 -13.15
C LYS A 188 -10.42 0.12 -13.87
N ASN A 189 -9.34 0.48 -14.56
CA ASN A 189 -8.43 -0.49 -15.17
C ASN A 189 -7.08 -0.42 -14.46
N PHE A 190 -6.60 -1.57 -14.02
CA PHE A 190 -5.33 -1.72 -13.31
C PHE A 190 -4.35 -2.45 -14.24
N ASP A 191 -3.24 -1.81 -14.53
CA ASP A 191 -2.10 -2.43 -15.23
C ASP A 191 -1.05 -2.84 -14.22
N ASN A 192 -0.67 -4.11 -14.21
CA ASN A 192 0.25 -4.75 -13.26
C ASN A 192 -0.16 -4.57 -11.79
N PRO A 193 -1.42 -4.85 -11.35
CA PRO A 193 -1.76 -4.79 -9.95
C PRO A 193 -0.92 -5.78 -9.14
N ILE A 194 -0.61 -5.36 -7.90
CA ILE A 194 0.13 -6.18 -6.94
C ILE A 194 -0.89 -6.98 -6.16
N GLU A 195 -0.72 -8.30 -6.15
CA GLU A 195 -1.55 -9.22 -5.40
C GLU A 195 -0.71 -10.12 -4.51
N SER A 196 -1.24 -10.46 -3.35
CA SER A 196 -0.67 -11.47 -2.47
C SER A 196 -0.94 -12.86 -3.04
N ILE A 197 0.08 -13.70 -3.02
CA ILE A 197 0.00 -15.10 -3.42
C ILE A 197 0.32 -16.01 -2.24
N PHE A 198 -0.40 -17.10 -2.18
CA PHE A 198 -0.18 -18.16 -1.22
C PHE A 198 0.45 -19.36 -1.93
N GLN A 199 1.54 -19.88 -1.36
CA GLN A 199 2.22 -21.07 -1.84
C GLN A 199 2.33 -22.07 -0.70
N GLU A 200 1.89 -23.29 -0.95
CA GLU A 200 2.15 -24.40 -0.04
C GLU A 200 3.60 -24.86 -0.20
N GLY A 201 4.35 -24.81 0.90
CA GLY A 201 5.72 -25.27 0.95
C GLY A 201 5.81 -26.75 1.34
N ALA A 202 7.00 -27.32 1.21
CA ALA A 202 7.26 -28.68 1.66
C ALA A 202 7.05 -28.83 3.18
N GLY A 203 6.47 -29.95 3.61
CA GLY A 203 6.24 -30.24 5.02
C GLY A 203 5.11 -29.46 5.69
N GLY A 204 4.14 -28.94 4.90
CA GLY A 204 2.99 -28.22 5.45
C GLY A 204 3.29 -26.76 5.84
N SER A 205 4.45 -26.23 5.46
CA SER A 205 4.75 -24.80 5.62
C SER A 205 3.96 -23.97 4.61
N SER A 206 3.53 -22.78 5.00
CA SER A 206 2.85 -21.84 4.13
C SER A 206 3.73 -20.63 3.88
N LEU A 207 3.79 -20.19 2.63
CA LEU A 207 4.53 -18.98 2.22
C LEU A 207 3.57 -18.00 1.55
N PHE A 208 3.45 -16.81 2.10
CA PHE A 208 2.85 -15.66 1.44
C PHE A 208 3.91 -14.82 0.75
N SER A 209 3.64 -14.40 -0.46
CA SER A 209 4.48 -13.49 -1.22
C SER A 209 3.59 -12.56 -2.06
N PHE A 210 4.20 -11.74 -2.91
CA PHE A 210 3.54 -10.76 -3.74
C PHE A 210 3.94 -10.95 -5.20
N GLN A 211 3.00 -10.70 -6.11
CA GLN A 211 3.29 -10.70 -7.55
C GLN A 211 2.46 -9.64 -8.27
N ASN A 212 2.93 -9.20 -9.43
CA ASN A 212 2.07 -8.46 -10.35
C ASN A 212 1.28 -9.43 -11.21
N VAL A 213 -0.02 -9.23 -11.31
CA VAL A 213 -0.84 -9.82 -12.37
C VAL A 213 -0.90 -8.84 -13.55
N SER A 214 -1.17 -9.34 -14.75
CA SER A 214 -1.08 -8.50 -15.95
C SER A 214 -2.10 -7.36 -15.96
N LYS A 215 -3.35 -7.66 -15.64
CA LYS A 215 -4.46 -6.70 -15.62
C LYS A 215 -5.54 -7.11 -14.64
N ALA A 216 -6.21 -6.11 -14.07
CA ALA A 216 -7.48 -6.26 -13.36
C ALA A 216 -8.41 -5.12 -13.73
N THR A 217 -9.71 -5.35 -13.63
CA THR A 217 -10.74 -4.32 -13.84
C THR A 217 -11.71 -4.32 -12.69
N ALA A 218 -12.17 -3.13 -12.30
CA ALA A 218 -13.27 -2.95 -11.38
C ALA A 218 -14.28 -1.99 -11.99
N TYR A 219 -15.56 -2.35 -11.93
CA TYR A 219 -16.65 -1.49 -12.37
C TYR A 219 -17.85 -1.71 -11.47
N GLY A 220 -18.68 -0.70 -11.38
CA GLY A 220 -19.86 -0.75 -10.54
C GLY A 220 -20.72 0.48 -10.69
N PHE A 221 -21.78 0.50 -9.90
CA PHE A 221 -22.65 1.65 -9.77
C PHE A 221 -22.85 2.00 -8.29
N GLU A 222 -23.13 3.26 -8.05
CA GLU A 222 -23.37 3.81 -6.72
C GLU A 222 -24.65 4.64 -6.76
N ILE A 223 -25.49 4.49 -5.73
CA ILE A 223 -26.69 5.31 -5.54
C ILE A 223 -26.62 5.90 -4.14
N GLU A 224 -26.77 7.22 -4.05
CA GLU A 224 -26.82 7.91 -2.77
C GLU A 224 -28.08 8.79 -2.74
N GLY A 225 -28.83 8.72 -1.64
CA GLY A 225 -29.97 9.56 -1.36
C GLY A 225 -29.82 10.26 -0.01
N ARG A 226 -29.97 11.60 0.00
CA ARG A 226 -30.03 12.40 1.22
C ARG A 226 -31.33 13.18 1.22
N LYS A 227 -32.13 12.98 2.26
CA LYS A 227 -33.42 13.68 2.42
C LYS A 227 -33.51 14.28 3.81
N LYS A 228 -33.95 15.53 3.88
CA LYS A 228 -34.24 16.20 5.14
C LYS A 228 -35.62 15.72 5.65
N LEU A 229 -35.63 15.01 6.78
CA LEU A 229 -36.87 14.44 7.35
C LEU A 229 -37.67 15.47 8.19
N THR A 230 -36.98 16.43 8.80
CA THR A 230 -37.64 17.50 9.59
C THR A 230 -36.94 18.84 9.40
N LYS A 231 -37.61 19.93 9.75
CA LYS A 231 -37.01 21.29 9.71
C LYS A 231 -35.97 21.54 10.85
N ARG A 232 -35.84 20.60 11.80
CA ARG A 232 -34.99 20.73 13.00
C ARG A 232 -33.76 19.84 12.99
N PHE A 233 -33.55 19.04 11.95
CA PHE A 233 -32.36 18.21 11.75
C PHE A 233 -31.72 18.52 10.39
#